data_1848cdf270648a4ab8368f1e9c891850
#
_entry.id   1848cdf270648a4ab8368f1e9c891850
#
_cell.length_a   1.000
_cell.length_b   1.000
_cell.length_c   1.000
_cell.angle_alpha   90.00
_cell.angle_beta   90.00
_cell.angle_gamma   90.00
#
_symmetry.space_group_name_H-M   'P 1'
#
loop_
_entity.id
_entity.type
_entity.pdbx_description
1 polymer ?
#
loop_
_entity_poly.entity_id
_entity_poly.type
_entity_poly.pdbx_seq_one_letter_code
_entity_poly.pdbx_strand_id
1 'polypeptide(L)'
;LCDRLAAEDERIRVFHKKNGGPSSARNFGLQQAGGEYVGFVDSDDYVDADMYERLYGAIEKTGMPVAQVGRDEIDKDGNILPNICEPVATEQVIPAEGFLKELLMHRGDCSFCTKLLRKDLFTIEQFPVGALNEDFHLLVKMLTREESAVPGIACIPGQAYHVFYRPDSNTRDKNRFSRVFADNIDNADMVLALVDRKYPELSEIAFRFGIFQRLDYLLHIPIAQMTGDNAFYRRVVRDLRHGWWRAMKNPWLTKKNKLLLNRLL
;
A
#
# COMPACT_ATOMS: atom_id res chain seq x y z
N LEU A 1 16.28 -21.12 12.62
CA LEU A 1 15.02 -21.77 12.25
C LEU A 1 14.98 -22.04 10.74
N CYS A 2 15.09 -21.03 9.87
CA CYS A 2 14.97 -21.17 8.41
C CYS A 2 15.89 -22.23 7.82
N ASP A 3 17.19 -22.22 8.18
CA ASP A 3 18.16 -23.21 7.67
C ASP A 3 17.81 -24.64 8.09
N ARG A 4 17.25 -24.83 9.30
CA ARG A 4 16.76 -26.13 9.74
C ARG A 4 15.58 -26.60 8.89
N LEU A 5 14.60 -25.73 8.65
CA LEU A 5 13.44 -26.07 7.82
C LEU A 5 13.86 -26.39 6.38
N ALA A 6 14.83 -25.66 5.82
CA ALA A 6 15.35 -25.95 4.49
C ALA A 6 16.09 -27.30 4.41
N ALA A 7 16.65 -27.77 5.52
CA ALA A 7 17.27 -29.10 5.59
C ALA A 7 16.21 -30.23 5.69
N GLU A 8 15.01 -29.93 6.15
CA GLU A 8 13.90 -30.88 6.33
C GLU A 8 12.95 -30.94 5.11
N ASP A 9 12.88 -29.86 4.29
CA ASP A 9 12.00 -29.76 3.11
C ASP A 9 12.73 -29.10 1.94
N GLU A 10 12.96 -29.84 0.86
CA GLU A 10 13.67 -29.38 -0.35
C GLU A 10 12.95 -28.25 -1.11
N ARG A 11 11.67 -28.03 -0.85
CA ARG A 11 10.91 -26.91 -1.41
C ARG A 11 11.28 -25.58 -0.77
N ILE A 12 11.90 -25.61 0.43
CA ILE A 12 12.31 -24.42 1.18
C ILE A 12 13.74 -24.06 0.76
N ARG A 13 13.90 -22.85 0.24
CA ARG A 13 15.19 -22.28 -0.14
C ARG A 13 15.49 -21.05 0.71
N VAL A 14 16.58 -21.07 1.45
CA VAL A 14 17.00 -19.98 2.33
C VAL A 14 18.15 -19.20 1.70
N PHE A 15 18.05 -17.88 1.77
CA PHE A 15 19.08 -16.98 1.26
C PHE A 15 19.46 -15.95 2.33
N HIS A 16 20.73 -15.89 2.66
CA HIS A 16 21.27 -14.88 3.57
C HIS A 16 21.84 -13.70 2.79
N LYS A 17 21.45 -12.48 3.15
CA LYS A 17 21.95 -11.25 2.55
C LYS A 17 22.14 -10.15 3.59
N LYS A 18 22.96 -9.16 3.29
CA LYS A 18 23.08 -7.95 4.13
C LYS A 18 21.71 -7.25 4.22
N ASN A 19 21.36 -6.80 5.42
CA ASN A 19 20.11 -6.05 5.62
C ASN A 19 20.06 -4.81 4.71
N GLY A 20 18.97 -4.70 3.95
CA GLY A 20 18.68 -3.59 3.05
C GLY A 20 17.19 -3.18 3.10
N GLY A 21 16.48 -3.63 4.16
CA GLY A 21 15.05 -3.40 4.35
C GLY A 21 14.15 -4.36 3.54
N PRO A 22 12.81 -4.23 3.73
CA PRO A 22 11.82 -5.16 3.16
C PRO A 22 11.85 -5.16 1.63
N SER A 23 11.85 -4.00 0.97
CA SER A 23 11.93 -3.89 -0.50
C SER A 23 13.12 -4.65 -1.08
N SER A 24 14.30 -4.50 -0.45
CA SER A 24 15.52 -5.19 -0.89
C SER A 24 15.41 -6.70 -0.71
N ALA A 25 14.74 -7.17 0.33
CA ALA A 25 14.52 -8.61 0.56
C ALA A 25 13.51 -9.17 -0.45
N ARG A 26 12.37 -8.49 -0.65
CA ARG A 26 11.35 -8.90 -1.62
C ARG A 26 11.87 -8.92 -3.05
N ASN A 27 12.62 -7.89 -3.48
CA ASN A 27 13.23 -7.85 -4.81
C ASN A 27 14.24 -8.98 -5.01
N PHE A 28 15.03 -9.31 -3.99
CA PHE A 28 15.95 -10.45 -4.06
C PHE A 28 15.19 -11.77 -4.14
N GLY A 29 14.13 -11.95 -3.35
CA GLY A 29 13.25 -13.13 -3.41
C GLY A 29 12.62 -13.31 -4.79
N LEU A 30 12.14 -12.22 -5.43
CA LEU A 30 11.62 -12.23 -6.80
C LEU A 30 12.62 -12.73 -7.84
N GLN A 31 13.90 -12.37 -7.69
CA GLN A 31 14.97 -12.87 -8.57
C GLN A 31 15.20 -14.38 -8.40
N GLN A 32 14.97 -14.93 -7.20
CA GLN A 32 15.15 -16.34 -6.89
C GLN A 32 13.91 -17.19 -7.15
N ALA A 33 12.73 -16.58 -7.22
CA ALA A 33 11.46 -17.28 -7.43
C ALA A 33 11.40 -17.91 -8.83
N GLY A 34 11.06 -19.20 -8.90
CA GLY A 34 10.91 -19.95 -10.17
C GLY A 34 9.47 -20.11 -10.64
N GLY A 35 8.49 -19.79 -9.78
CA GLY A 35 7.06 -19.96 -10.09
C GLY A 35 6.53 -18.91 -11.06
N GLU A 36 5.40 -19.23 -11.71
CA GLU A 36 4.66 -18.32 -12.55
C GLU A 36 3.95 -17.23 -11.75
N TYR A 37 3.51 -17.57 -10.55
CA TYR A 37 2.89 -16.66 -9.58
C TYR A 37 3.77 -16.51 -8.36
N VAL A 38 3.63 -15.37 -7.67
CA VAL A 38 4.33 -15.05 -6.43
C VAL A 38 3.37 -14.51 -5.39
N GLY A 39 3.57 -14.94 -4.16
CA GLY A 39 2.94 -14.39 -2.96
C GLY A 39 4.02 -13.98 -1.97
N PHE A 40 3.66 -13.12 -1.04
CA PHE A 40 4.56 -12.62 0.01
C PHE A 40 3.94 -12.91 1.37
N VAL A 41 4.79 -13.29 2.32
CA VAL A 41 4.39 -13.46 3.73
C VAL A 41 5.47 -12.81 4.60
N ASP A 42 5.07 -11.92 5.48
CA ASP A 42 5.97 -11.34 6.46
C ASP A 42 6.26 -12.37 7.57
N SER A 43 7.49 -12.39 8.08
CA SER A 43 7.98 -13.45 8.96
C SER A 43 7.34 -13.50 10.35
N ASP A 44 6.56 -12.49 10.69
CA ASP A 44 5.82 -12.34 11.95
C ASP A 44 4.31 -12.56 11.79
N ASP A 45 3.86 -12.87 10.58
CA ASP A 45 2.48 -13.12 10.23
C ASP A 45 2.23 -14.60 9.89
N TYR A 46 0.97 -14.97 9.67
CA TYR A 46 0.60 -16.30 9.18
C TYR A 46 -0.59 -16.26 8.23
N VAL A 47 -0.83 -17.35 7.53
CA VAL A 47 -1.87 -17.49 6.51
C VAL A 47 -2.69 -18.75 6.73
N ASP A 48 -3.95 -18.74 6.28
CA ASP A 48 -4.76 -19.95 6.20
C ASP A 48 -4.10 -20.95 5.22
N ALA A 49 -4.24 -22.24 5.52
CA ALA A 49 -3.61 -23.31 4.74
C ALA A 49 -4.08 -23.35 3.27
N ASP A 50 -5.31 -22.89 3.00
CA ASP A 50 -5.95 -22.87 1.68
C ASP A 50 -5.86 -21.50 0.98
N MET A 51 -5.23 -20.49 1.58
CA MET A 51 -5.20 -19.11 1.06
C MET A 51 -4.74 -19.07 -0.39
N TYR A 52 -3.59 -19.67 -0.69
CA TYR A 52 -3.02 -19.61 -2.05
C TYR A 52 -3.78 -20.48 -3.06
N GLU A 53 -4.38 -21.59 -2.65
CA GLU A 53 -5.26 -22.38 -3.50
C GLU A 53 -6.49 -21.57 -3.93
N ARG A 54 -7.13 -20.88 -2.99
CA ARG A 54 -8.27 -20.00 -3.26
C ARG A 54 -7.92 -18.83 -4.16
N LEU A 55 -6.79 -18.17 -3.92
CA LEU A 55 -6.31 -17.06 -4.77
C LEU A 55 -5.97 -17.53 -6.18
N TYR A 56 -5.33 -18.69 -6.33
CA TYR A 56 -5.03 -19.28 -7.62
C TYR A 56 -6.31 -19.66 -8.38
N GLY A 57 -7.27 -20.27 -7.70
CA GLY A 57 -8.59 -20.58 -8.28
C GLY A 57 -9.32 -19.34 -8.81
N ALA A 58 -9.22 -18.21 -8.10
CA ALA A 58 -9.80 -16.94 -8.56
C ALA A 58 -9.07 -16.39 -9.81
N ILE A 59 -7.74 -16.54 -9.90
CA ILE A 59 -6.96 -16.17 -11.09
C ILE A 59 -7.40 -17.03 -12.29
N GLU A 60 -7.44 -18.35 -12.13
CA GLU A 60 -7.84 -19.28 -13.19
C GLU A 60 -9.26 -18.99 -13.71
N LYS A 61 -10.18 -18.73 -12.80
CA LYS A 61 -11.58 -18.46 -13.12
C LYS A 61 -11.77 -17.12 -13.85
N THR A 62 -11.03 -16.09 -13.47
CA THR A 62 -11.25 -14.72 -13.94
C THR A 62 -10.29 -14.29 -15.06
N GLY A 63 -9.16 -14.97 -15.21
CA GLY A 63 -8.06 -14.56 -16.08
C GLY A 63 -7.31 -13.32 -15.59
N MET A 64 -7.57 -12.87 -14.36
CA MET A 64 -6.86 -11.70 -13.80
C MET A 64 -5.43 -12.08 -13.38
N PRO A 65 -4.45 -11.20 -13.60
CA PRO A 65 -3.07 -11.49 -13.20
C PRO A 65 -2.80 -11.28 -11.71
N VAL A 66 -3.80 -10.81 -10.96
CA VAL A 66 -3.74 -10.56 -9.53
C VAL A 66 -5.04 -11.02 -8.87
N ALA A 67 -4.92 -11.82 -7.81
CA ALA A 67 -6.02 -12.10 -6.89
C ALA A 67 -5.70 -11.57 -5.49
N GLN A 68 -6.74 -11.20 -4.74
CA GLN A 68 -6.64 -10.68 -3.38
C GLN A 68 -7.68 -11.30 -2.46
N VAL A 69 -7.27 -11.56 -1.22
CA VAL A 69 -8.14 -11.92 -0.10
C VAL A 69 -8.04 -10.84 1.00
N GLY A 70 -8.99 -10.82 1.92
CA GLY A 70 -8.92 -9.93 3.09
C GLY A 70 -7.87 -10.38 4.11
N ARG A 71 -7.57 -9.45 5.03
CA ARG A 71 -6.73 -9.71 6.21
C ARG A 71 -7.41 -9.23 7.48
N ASP A 72 -6.99 -9.80 8.60
CA ASP A 72 -7.26 -9.26 9.93
C ASP A 72 -5.96 -8.90 10.66
N GLU A 73 -6.08 -8.21 11.78
CA GLU A 73 -4.99 -7.96 12.71
C GLU A 73 -5.32 -8.62 14.04
N ILE A 74 -4.38 -9.35 14.61
CA ILE A 74 -4.54 -10.10 15.85
C ILE A 74 -3.56 -9.57 16.89
N ASP A 75 -4.06 -9.19 18.06
CA ASP A 75 -3.22 -8.72 19.16
C ASP A 75 -2.52 -9.91 19.89
N LYS A 76 -1.63 -9.56 20.83
CA LYS A 76 -0.87 -10.53 21.63
C LYS A 76 -1.75 -11.46 22.48
N ASP A 77 -3.00 -11.10 22.72
CA ASP A 77 -3.96 -11.86 23.54
C ASP A 77 -4.90 -12.70 22.65
N GLY A 78 -4.71 -12.66 21.31
CA GLY A 78 -5.49 -13.42 20.32
C GLY A 78 -6.81 -12.73 19.92
N ASN A 79 -7.03 -11.48 20.29
CA ASN A 79 -8.23 -10.76 19.89
C ASN A 79 -8.07 -10.17 18.49
N ILE A 80 -9.10 -10.30 17.67
CA ILE A 80 -9.16 -9.67 16.35
C ILE A 80 -9.45 -8.18 16.54
N LEU A 81 -8.60 -7.35 15.96
CA LEU A 81 -8.75 -5.90 15.95
C LEU A 81 -9.70 -5.44 14.83
N PRO A 82 -10.25 -4.22 14.91
CA PRO A 82 -11.09 -3.67 13.84
C PRO A 82 -10.37 -3.70 12.49
N ASN A 83 -11.07 -4.10 11.44
CA ASN A 83 -10.53 -4.17 10.08
C ASN A 83 -10.01 -2.81 9.60
N ILE A 84 -8.83 -2.81 9.00
CA ILE A 84 -8.28 -1.64 8.29
C ILE A 84 -9.02 -1.48 6.96
N CYS A 85 -9.25 -2.59 6.24
CA CYS A 85 -9.99 -2.66 4.99
C CYS A 85 -11.02 -3.79 5.10
N GLU A 86 -12.27 -3.50 4.75
CA GLU A 86 -13.31 -4.53 4.76
C GLU A 86 -13.12 -5.50 3.59
N PRO A 87 -13.19 -6.82 3.83
CA PRO A 87 -13.16 -7.80 2.77
C PRO A 87 -14.43 -7.69 1.90
N VAL A 88 -14.33 -8.11 0.64
CA VAL A 88 -15.51 -8.19 -0.21
C VAL A 88 -16.49 -9.26 0.30
N ALA A 89 -17.79 -9.01 0.15
CA ALA A 89 -18.83 -9.95 0.59
C ALA A 89 -18.95 -11.17 -0.34
N THR A 90 -18.64 -10.99 -1.61
CA THR A 90 -18.69 -12.02 -2.65
C THR A 90 -17.51 -11.89 -3.59
N GLU A 91 -17.14 -13.00 -4.22
CA GLU A 91 -16.10 -12.99 -5.26
C GLU A 91 -16.47 -12.05 -6.41
N GLN A 92 -15.54 -11.16 -6.76
CA GLN A 92 -15.74 -10.18 -7.84
C GLN A 92 -14.40 -9.73 -8.42
N VAL A 93 -14.43 -9.27 -9.67
CA VAL A 93 -13.31 -8.54 -10.27
C VAL A 93 -13.56 -7.05 -10.08
N ILE A 94 -12.62 -6.38 -9.41
CA ILE A 94 -12.62 -4.93 -9.31
C ILE A 94 -11.69 -4.39 -10.39
N PRO A 95 -12.19 -3.59 -11.36
CA PRO A 95 -11.36 -2.95 -12.37
C PRO A 95 -10.26 -2.10 -11.76
N ALA A 96 -9.11 -1.98 -12.43
CA ALA A 96 -7.94 -1.24 -11.92
C ALA A 96 -8.27 0.19 -11.46
N GLU A 97 -9.07 0.92 -12.25
CA GLU A 97 -9.58 2.26 -11.88
C GLU A 97 -10.38 2.24 -10.57
N GLY A 98 -11.32 1.30 -10.44
CA GLY A 98 -12.15 1.15 -9.24
C GLY A 98 -11.32 0.78 -8.01
N PHE A 99 -10.34 -0.12 -8.17
CA PHE A 99 -9.44 -0.51 -7.09
C PHE A 99 -8.54 0.67 -6.67
N LEU A 100 -7.99 1.41 -7.63
CA LEU A 100 -7.21 2.63 -7.36
C LEU A 100 -8.03 3.67 -6.61
N LYS A 101 -9.30 3.87 -7.00
CA LYS A 101 -10.22 4.76 -6.27
C LYS A 101 -10.36 4.36 -4.80
N GLU A 102 -10.54 3.07 -4.50
CA GLU A 102 -10.65 2.60 -3.11
C GLU A 102 -9.35 2.82 -2.33
N LEU A 103 -8.17 2.59 -2.95
CA LEU A 103 -6.88 2.92 -2.34
C LEU A 103 -6.78 4.41 -1.99
N LEU A 104 -7.11 5.30 -2.93
CA LEU A 104 -7.04 6.75 -2.75
C LEU A 104 -8.07 7.29 -1.74
N MET A 105 -9.14 6.53 -1.50
CA MET A 105 -10.15 6.83 -0.48
C MET A 105 -9.83 6.21 0.88
N HIS A 106 -8.67 5.53 1.03
CA HIS A 106 -8.26 4.80 2.23
C HIS A 106 -9.22 3.66 2.62
N ARG A 107 -9.76 2.94 1.63
CA ARG A 107 -10.64 1.79 1.81
C ARG A 107 -10.11 0.51 1.16
N GLY A 108 -9.12 0.64 0.28
CA GLY A 108 -8.47 -0.48 -0.38
C GLY A 108 -7.23 -0.96 0.37
N ASP A 109 -6.91 -2.24 0.22
CA ASP A 109 -5.69 -2.85 0.77
C ASP A 109 -4.56 -2.85 -0.26
N CYS A 110 -3.47 -2.12 0.04
CA CYS A 110 -2.29 -2.07 -0.82
C CYS A 110 -1.26 -3.18 -0.51
N SER A 111 -1.43 -3.96 0.55
CA SER A 111 -0.47 -4.99 0.94
C SER A 111 -0.28 -6.05 -0.14
N PHE A 112 0.95 -6.39 -0.45
CA PHE A 112 1.27 -7.52 -1.33
C PHE A 112 1.09 -8.87 -0.64
N CYS A 113 1.07 -8.89 0.68
CA CYS A 113 0.92 -10.13 1.46
C CYS A 113 -0.47 -10.74 1.34
N THR A 114 -1.50 -9.94 1.03
CA THR A 114 -2.87 -10.43 0.80
C THR A 114 -3.12 -10.89 -0.64
N LYS A 115 -2.08 -10.95 -1.47
CA LYS A 115 -2.22 -11.15 -2.92
C LYS A 115 -1.41 -12.32 -3.44
N LEU A 116 -1.93 -12.92 -4.52
CA LEU A 116 -1.18 -13.75 -5.44
C LEU A 116 -1.07 -13.00 -6.76
N LEU A 117 0.15 -12.85 -7.29
CA LEU A 117 0.41 -12.04 -8.46
C LEU A 117 1.19 -12.82 -9.51
N ARG A 118 0.88 -12.62 -10.78
CA ARG A 118 1.70 -13.15 -11.86
C ARG A 118 3.09 -12.51 -11.84
N LYS A 119 4.14 -13.31 -11.85
CA LYS A 119 5.52 -12.88 -11.61
C LYS A 119 6.03 -11.87 -12.63
N ASP A 120 5.58 -11.95 -13.88
CA ASP A 120 5.99 -11.05 -14.95
C ASP A 120 5.63 -9.57 -14.71
N LEU A 121 4.65 -9.29 -13.81
CA LEU A 121 4.33 -7.94 -13.39
C LEU A 121 5.53 -7.20 -12.77
N PHE A 122 6.48 -7.94 -12.19
CA PHE A 122 7.67 -7.39 -11.53
C PHE A 122 8.87 -7.22 -12.47
N THR A 123 8.74 -7.51 -13.76
CA THR A 123 9.83 -7.33 -14.73
C THR A 123 10.10 -5.86 -15.06
N ILE A 124 9.08 -5.02 -14.98
CA ILE A 124 9.15 -3.58 -15.30
C ILE A 124 9.29 -2.75 -14.02
N GLU A 125 8.51 -3.10 -12.98
CA GLU A 125 8.47 -2.35 -11.73
C GLU A 125 8.84 -3.27 -10.57
N GLN A 126 9.68 -2.78 -9.66
CA GLN A 126 10.11 -3.48 -8.46
C GLN A 126 9.83 -2.64 -7.22
N PHE A 127 9.89 -3.25 -6.04
CA PHE A 127 9.73 -2.52 -4.79
C PHE A 127 10.81 -1.43 -4.66
N PRO A 128 10.43 -0.17 -4.37
CA PRO A 128 11.38 0.94 -4.23
C PRO A 128 12.23 0.73 -2.98
N VAL A 129 13.54 0.50 -3.18
CA VAL A 129 14.46 0.26 -2.06
C VAL A 129 14.64 1.53 -1.24
N GLY A 130 14.42 1.37 0.06
CA GLY A 130 14.59 2.46 1.01
C GLY A 130 13.36 3.34 1.21
N ALA A 131 12.30 3.23 0.41
CA ALA A 131 11.03 3.90 0.66
C ALA A 131 10.24 3.20 1.78
N LEU A 132 9.41 3.98 2.47
CA LEU A 132 8.35 3.48 3.33
C LEU A 132 7.03 3.51 2.53
N ASN A 133 6.07 2.62 2.84
CA ASN A 133 4.87 2.40 2.01
C ASN A 133 5.20 1.96 0.58
N GLU A 134 6.20 1.11 0.44
CA GLU A 134 6.66 0.53 -0.82
C GLU A 134 5.56 -0.24 -1.55
N ASP A 135 4.66 -0.88 -0.81
CA ASP A 135 3.51 -1.63 -1.33
C ASP A 135 2.55 -0.69 -2.07
N PHE A 136 2.16 0.41 -1.44
CA PHE A 136 1.30 1.41 -2.07
C PHE A 136 1.95 1.99 -3.33
N HIS A 137 3.22 2.37 -3.24
CA HIS A 137 3.98 2.91 -4.37
C HIS A 137 3.96 1.97 -5.58
N LEU A 138 4.33 0.71 -5.36
CA LEU A 138 4.44 -0.29 -6.42
C LEU A 138 3.07 -0.65 -7.02
N LEU A 139 2.06 -0.86 -6.17
CA LEU A 139 0.73 -1.23 -6.63
C LEU A 139 0.10 -0.12 -7.48
N VAL A 140 0.23 1.15 -7.06
CA VAL A 140 -0.26 2.28 -7.86
C VAL A 140 0.41 2.31 -9.23
N LYS A 141 1.71 2.13 -9.30
CA LYS A 141 2.44 2.07 -10.59
C LYS A 141 1.94 0.93 -11.47
N MET A 142 1.71 -0.27 -10.91
CA MET A 142 1.16 -1.41 -11.66
C MET A 142 -0.25 -1.12 -12.20
N LEU A 143 -1.11 -0.44 -11.41
CA LEU A 143 -2.48 -0.11 -11.80
C LEU A 143 -2.57 1.04 -12.81
N THR A 144 -1.58 1.95 -12.84
CA THR A 144 -1.59 3.15 -13.70
C THR A 144 -0.70 3.05 -14.93
N ARG A 145 0.00 1.94 -15.13
CA ARG A 145 0.86 1.71 -16.29
C ARG A 145 0.04 1.70 -17.60
N GLU A 146 0.56 2.31 -18.67
CA GLU A 146 -0.16 2.44 -19.95
C GLU A 146 -0.42 1.09 -20.60
N GLU A 147 0.59 0.24 -20.68
CA GLU A 147 0.47 -1.16 -21.09
C GLU A 147 0.04 -1.98 -19.87
N SER A 148 -1.17 -1.70 -19.38
CA SER A 148 -1.61 -2.27 -18.12
C SER A 148 -1.69 -3.78 -18.20
N ALA A 149 -0.72 -4.44 -17.62
CA ALA A 149 -0.79 -5.87 -17.36
C ALA A 149 -1.78 -6.20 -16.21
N VAL A 150 -2.37 -5.20 -15.55
CA VAL A 150 -3.33 -5.37 -14.45
C VAL A 150 -4.64 -4.64 -14.79
N PRO A 151 -5.55 -5.26 -15.57
CA PRO A 151 -6.83 -4.65 -15.93
C PRO A 151 -7.79 -4.61 -14.74
N GLY A 152 -7.58 -5.43 -13.73
CA GLY A 152 -8.37 -5.54 -12.52
C GLY A 152 -7.77 -6.54 -11.55
N ILE A 153 -8.37 -6.63 -10.37
CA ILE A 153 -7.98 -7.55 -9.29
C ILE A 153 -9.16 -8.46 -8.97
N ALA A 154 -8.94 -9.77 -8.99
CA ALA A 154 -9.92 -10.75 -8.53
C ALA A 154 -9.94 -10.75 -7.00
N CYS A 155 -10.98 -10.21 -6.40
CA CYS A 155 -11.15 -10.14 -4.95
C CYS A 155 -12.05 -11.26 -4.48
N ILE A 156 -11.59 -12.05 -3.50
CA ILE A 156 -12.34 -13.17 -2.90
C ILE A 156 -12.76 -12.83 -1.46
N PRO A 157 -13.89 -13.35 -0.98
CA PRO A 157 -14.39 -13.08 0.36
C PRO A 157 -13.55 -13.76 1.42
N GLY A 158 -13.68 -13.25 2.65
CA GLY A 158 -13.01 -13.77 3.84
C GLY A 158 -11.65 -13.13 4.11
N GLN A 159 -11.07 -13.50 5.22
CA GLN A 159 -9.77 -13.04 5.71
C GLN A 159 -8.92 -14.29 5.90
N ALA A 160 -7.84 -14.41 5.15
CA ALA A 160 -6.95 -15.57 5.14
C ALA A 160 -5.47 -15.19 5.34
N TYR A 161 -5.20 -13.90 5.50
CA TYR A 161 -3.90 -13.37 5.91
C TYR A 161 -4.05 -12.74 7.30
N HIS A 162 -3.23 -13.15 8.26
CA HIS A 162 -3.33 -12.77 9.67
C HIS A 162 -2.10 -12.02 10.11
N VAL A 163 -2.27 -10.71 10.34
CA VAL A 163 -1.22 -9.80 10.79
C VAL A 163 -1.10 -9.86 12.31
N PHE A 164 0.08 -10.15 12.82
CA PHE A 164 0.33 -10.06 14.25
C PHE A 164 0.62 -8.61 14.65
N TYR A 165 -0.30 -8.02 15.42
CA TYR A 165 -0.20 -6.63 15.85
C TYR A 165 0.94 -6.41 16.84
N ARG A 166 1.88 -5.53 16.47
CA ARG A 166 2.96 -5.06 17.36
C ARG A 166 2.94 -3.54 17.47
N PRO A 167 2.86 -3.00 18.70
CA PRO A 167 2.87 -1.54 18.92
C PRO A 167 4.15 -0.84 18.43
N ASP A 168 5.27 -1.57 18.42
CA ASP A 168 6.63 -1.12 18.07
C ASP A 168 7.02 -1.40 16.61
N SER A 169 6.04 -1.73 15.75
CA SER A 169 6.29 -1.97 14.32
C SER A 169 6.89 -0.73 13.63
N ASN A 170 7.68 -0.94 12.58
CA ASN A 170 8.35 0.13 11.82
C ASN A 170 7.40 1.21 11.29
N THR A 171 6.15 0.85 10.99
CA THR A 171 5.12 1.77 10.49
C THR A 171 4.45 2.58 11.62
N ARG A 172 4.61 2.15 12.88
CA ARG A 172 4.00 2.78 14.07
C ARG A 172 5.01 3.50 14.95
N ASP A 173 6.31 3.43 14.63
CA ASP A 173 7.37 4.10 15.40
C ASP A 173 7.26 5.62 15.25
N LYS A 174 6.78 6.27 16.31
CA LYS A 174 6.63 7.73 16.39
C LYS A 174 7.96 8.50 16.26
N ASN A 175 9.10 7.84 16.47
CA ASN A 175 10.42 8.47 16.33
C ASN A 175 10.89 8.57 14.87
N ARG A 176 10.24 7.86 13.93
CA ARG A 176 10.50 7.93 12.48
C ARG A 176 9.57 8.84 11.72
N PHE A 177 8.85 9.67 12.43
CA PHE A 177 7.81 10.56 11.98
C PHE A 177 8.10 11.26 10.63
N SER A 178 9.22 11.95 10.51
CA SER A 178 9.49 12.82 9.37
C SER A 178 9.60 12.08 8.03
N ARG A 179 10.12 10.86 8.04
CA ARG A 179 10.36 10.08 6.82
C ARG A 179 9.08 9.45 6.26
N VAL A 180 8.23 8.86 7.12
CA VAL A 180 6.95 8.26 6.67
C VAL A 180 6.08 9.30 5.99
N PHE A 181 5.99 10.51 6.56
CA PHE A 181 5.17 11.57 5.98
C PHE A 181 5.76 12.16 4.71
N ALA A 182 7.09 12.24 4.59
CA ALA A 182 7.74 12.65 3.35
C ALA A 182 7.42 11.67 2.22
N ASP A 183 7.62 10.38 2.46
CA ASP A 183 7.34 9.33 1.49
C ASP A 183 5.84 9.29 1.11
N ASN A 184 4.93 9.50 2.07
CA ASN A 184 3.49 9.58 1.80
C ASN A 184 3.12 10.76 0.89
N ILE A 185 3.73 11.93 1.11
CA ILE A 185 3.49 13.12 0.29
C ILE A 185 4.10 12.94 -1.11
N ASP A 186 5.30 12.39 -1.21
CA ASP A 186 5.94 12.11 -2.50
C ASP A 186 5.16 11.04 -3.29
N ASN A 187 4.63 10.02 -2.61
CA ASN A 187 3.71 9.05 -3.22
C ASN A 187 2.42 9.74 -3.69
N ALA A 188 1.85 10.67 -2.94
CA ALA A 188 0.64 11.39 -3.35
C ALA A 188 0.87 12.29 -4.57
N ASP A 189 2.04 12.92 -4.68
CA ASP A 189 2.42 13.71 -5.85
C ASP A 189 2.61 12.82 -7.09
N MET A 190 3.27 11.67 -6.93
CA MET A 190 3.38 10.64 -7.98
C MET A 190 2.00 10.16 -8.44
N VAL A 191 1.12 9.83 -7.49
CA VAL A 191 -0.25 9.36 -7.78
C VAL A 191 -1.00 10.37 -8.61
N LEU A 192 -1.00 11.65 -8.22
CA LEU A 192 -1.72 12.69 -8.96
C LEU A 192 -1.23 12.78 -10.41
N ALA A 193 0.09 12.76 -10.63
CA ALA A 193 0.66 12.81 -11.98
C ALA A 193 0.31 11.58 -12.84
N LEU A 194 0.29 10.38 -12.23
CA LEU A 194 -0.06 9.14 -12.92
C LEU A 194 -1.56 9.07 -13.23
N VAL A 195 -2.40 9.48 -12.28
CA VAL A 195 -3.85 9.50 -12.42
C VAL A 195 -4.28 10.50 -13.48
N ASP A 196 -3.75 11.72 -13.46
CA ASP A 196 -4.09 12.75 -14.46
C ASP A 196 -3.81 12.27 -15.89
N ARG A 197 -2.83 11.38 -16.07
CA ARG A 197 -2.50 10.79 -17.36
C ARG A 197 -3.38 9.60 -17.74
N LYS A 198 -3.62 8.66 -16.81
CA LYS A 198 -4.26 7.36 -17.10
C LYS A 198 -5.77 7.32 -16.79
N TYR A 199 -6.18 7.97 -15.71
CA TYR A 199 -7.56 7.97 -15.19
C TYR A 199 -7.96 9.39 -14.76
N PRO A 200 -8.07 10.35 -15.72
CA PRO A 200 -8.32 11.76 -15.41
C PRO A 200 -9.63 11.98 -14.62
N GLU A 201 -10.60 11.07 -14.72
CA GLU A 201 -11.84 11.05 -13.93
C GLU A 201 -11.60 10.87 -12.42
N LEU A 202 -10.47 10.29 -12.03
CA LEU A 202 -10.04 10.17 -10.62
C LEU A 202 -9.20 11.36 -10.12
N SER A 203 -8.90 12.36 -10.97
CA SER A 203 -8.02 13.50 -10.64
C SER A 203 -8.42 14.21 -9.35
N GLU A 204 -9.72 14.46 -9.14
CA GLU A 204 -10.19 15.11 -7.92
C GLU A 204 -10.06 14.23 -6.67
N ILE A 205 -10.12 12.91 -6.82
CA ILE A 205 -9.88 11.95 -5.73
C ILE A 205 -8.38 11.89 -5.42
N ALA A 206 -7.52 11.85 -6.43
CA ALA A 206 -6.07 11.89 -6.27
C ALA A 206 -5.60 13.21 -5.64
N PHE A 207 -6.16 14.33 -6.06
CA PHE A 207 -5.91 15.62 -5.45
C PHE A 207 -6.35 15.64 -3.97
N ARG A 208 -7.56 15.13 -3.65
CA ARG A 208 -8.04 14.96 -2.27
C ARG A 208 -7.06 14.12 -1.44
N PHE A 209 -6.55 13.02 -2.00
CA PHE A 209 -5.57 12.18 -1.33
C PHE A 209 -4.30 12.97 -0.98
N GLY A 210 -3.77 13.77 -1.91
CA GLY A 210 -2.61 14.63 -1.68
C GLY A 210 -2.84 15.70 -0.61
N ILE A 211 -4.02 16.31 -0.55
CA ILE A 211 -4.41 17.25 0.52
C ILE A 211 -4.46 16.53 1.87
N PHE A 212 -5.04 15.32 1.90
CA PHE A 212 -5.12 14.53 3.14
C PHE A 212 -3.73 14.21 3.70
N GLN A 213 -2.80 13.73 2.89
CA GLN A 213 -1.44 13.41 3.34
C GLN A 213 -0.70 14.64 3.90
N ARG A 214 -0.89 15.80 3.27
CA ARG A 214 -0.29 17.06 3.75
C ARG A 214 -0.92 17.56 5.05
N LEU A 215 -2.23 17.43 5.21
CA LEU A 215 -2.91 17.75 6.47
C LEU A 215 -2.48 16.81 7.59
N ASP A 216 -2.35 15.52 7.30
CA ASP A 216 -1.90 14.52 8.26
C ASP A 216 -0.48 14.82 8.76
N TYR A 217 0.43 15.19 7.85
CA TYR A 217 1.75 15.70 8.23
C TYR A 217 1.67 16.91 9.18
N LEU A 218 0.85 17.91 8.87
CA LEU A 218 0.73 19.13 9.72
C LEU A 218 0.14 18.84 11.09
N LEU A 219 -0.69 17.81 11.23
CA LEU A 219 -1.24 17.39 12.52
C LEU A 219 -0.23 16.68 13.41
N HIS A 220 0.82 16.13 12.84
CA HIS A 220 1.77 15.30 13.57
C HIS A 220 3.16 15.90 13.67
N ILE A 221 3.53 16.90 12.86
CA ILE A 221 4.84 17.53 12.92
C ILE A 221 5.06 18.18 14.30
N PRO A 222 6.20 17.95 14.96
CA PRO A 222 6.54 18.65 16.20
C PRO A 222 6.53 20.18 15.99
N ILE A 223 5.93 20.92 16.92
CA ILE A 223 5.81 22.39 16.85
C ILE A 223 7.17 23.05 16.62
N ALA A 224 8.23 22.55 17.26
CA ALA A 224 9.59 23.03 17.09
C ALA A 224 10.13 22.91 15.64
N GLN A 225 9.52 22.08 14.81
CA GLN A 225 9.87 21.91 13.39
C GLN A 225 9.00 22.73 12.44
N MET A 226 7.95 23.39 12.95
CA MET A 226 7.08 24.29 12.17
C MET A 226 7.75 25.66 11.98
N THR A 227 8.94 25.68 11.42
CA THR A 227 9.76 26.90 11.29
C THR A 227 10.05 27.23 9.82
N GLY A 228 10.41 28.51 9.58
CA GLY A 228 10.85 28.97 8.26
C GLY A 228 12.12 28.27 7.74
N ASP A 229 12.92 27.65 8.60
CA ASP A 229 14.14 26.95 8.21
C ASP A 229 13.87 25.51 7.74
N ASN A 230 12.72 24.92 8.13
CA ASN A 230 12.32 23.60 7.67
C ASN A 230 11.80 23.67 6.24
N ALA A 231 12.64 23.29 5.28
CA ALA A 231 12.30 23.34 3.85
C ALA A 231 11.12 22.44 3.47
N PHE A 232 10.99 21.26 4.13
CA PHE A 232 9.89 20.35 3.86
C PHE A 232 8.55 20.91 4.39
N TYR A 233 8.54 21.44 5.59
CA TYR A 233 7.36 22.13 6.13
C TYR A 233 6.91 23.29 5.24
N ARG A 234 7.85 24.14 4.79
CA ARG A 234 7.54 25.23 3.84
C ARG A 234 6.93 24.73 2.52
N ARG A 235 7.48 23.62 1.97
CA ARG A 235 6.91 22.97 0.76
C ARG A 235 5.45 22.61 1.02
N VAL A 236 5.16 21.88 2.10
CA VAL A 236 3.81 21.43 2.43
C VAL A 236 2.84 22.60 2.57
N VAL A 237 3.20 23.62 3.34
CA VAL A 237 2.35 24.82 3.53
C VAL A 237 2.11 25.55 2.21
N ARG A 238 3.15 25.74 1.41
CA ARG A 238 3.04 26.36 0.08
C ARG A 238 2.09 25.58 -0.83
N ASP A 239 2.23 24.25 -0.89
CA ASP A 239 1.42 23.40 -1.77
C ASP A 239 -0.05 23.41 -1.34
N LEU A 240 -0.33 23.39 -0.03
CA LEU A 240 -1.69 23.54 0.51
C LEU A 240 -2.30 24.91 0.17
N ARG A 241 -1.53 26.00 0.27
CA ARG A 241 -1.98 27.35 -0.11
C ARG A 241 -2.31 27.44 -1.58
N HIS A 242 -1.44 26.93 -2.45
CA HIS A 242 -1.71 26.89 -3.89
C HIS A 242 -2.93 26.05 -4.24
N GLY A 243 -3.13 24.91 -3.55
CA GLY A 243 -4.26 24.02 -3.76
C GLY A 243 -5.56 24.44 -3.09
N TRP A 244 -5.58 25.53 -2.31
CA TRP A 244 -6.68 25.87 -1.42
C TRP A 244 -8.04 25.99 -2.14
N TRP A 245 -8.11 26.75 -3.25
CA TRP A 245 -9.33 26.94 -4.00
C TRP A 245 -9.89 25.62 -4.57
N ARG A 246 -9.03 24.78 -5.13
CA ARG A 246 -9.41 23.45 -5.61
C ARG A 246 -9.89 22.57 -4.46
N ALA A 247 -9.21 22.62 -3.32
CA ALA A 247 -9.60 21.88 -2.13
C ALA A 247 -10.97 22.29 -1.58
N MET A 248 -11.27 23.58 -1.52
CA MET A 248 -12.57 24.06 -1.05
C MET A 248 -13.73 23.61 -1.95
N LYS A 249 -13.51 23.53 -3.26
CA LYS A 249 -14.49 23.05 -4.25
C LYS A 249 -14.54 21.53 -4.39
N ASN A 250 -13.52 20.82 -3.92
CA ASN A 250 -13.40 19.37 -4.08
C ASN A 250 -14.57 18.63 -3.40
N PRO A 251 -15.37 17.81 -4.12
CA PRO A 251 -16.53 17.13 -3.55
C PRO A 251 -16.16 15.97 -2.61
N TRP A 252 -14.93 15.42 -2.75
CA TRP A 252 -14.46 14.27 -1.98
C TRP A 252 -13.75 14.67 -0.68
N LEU A 253 -13.36 15.94 -0.51
CA LEU A 253 -12.75 16.43 0.72
C LEU A 253 -13.81 16.70 1.78
N THR A 254 -13.69 16.06 2.94
CA THR A 254 -14.66 16.17 4.02
C THR A 254 -14.76 17.61 4.58
N LYS A 255 -15.91 17.98 5.14
CA LYS A 255 -16.08 19.27 5.83
C LYS A 255 -15.05 19.47 6.93
N LYS A 256 -14.71 18.39 7.68
CA LYS A 256 -13.66 18.41 8.71
C LYS A 256 -12.31 18.81 8.13
N ASN A 257 -11.91 18.18 7.01
CA ASN A 257 -10.61 18.49 6.40
C ASN A 257 -10.57 19.89 5.77
N LYS A 258 -11.66 20.38 5.20
CA LYS A 258 -11.78 21.77 4.72
C LYS A 258 -11.63 22.78 5.87
N LEU A 259 -12.28 22.51 7.00
CA LEU A 259 -12.17 23.34 8.19
C LEU A 259 -10.74 23.33 8.76
N LEU A 260 -10.12 22.14 8.82
CA LEU A 260 -8.74 21.98 9.27
C LEU A 260 -7.77 22.74 8.36
N LEU A 261 -7.93 22.63 7.04
CA LEU A 261 -7.14 23.37 6.06
C LEU A 261 -7.20 24.88 6.29
N ASN A 262 -8.40 25.43 6.56
CA ASN A 262 -8.58 26.86 6.86
C ASN A 262 -7.94 27.29 8.19
N ARG A 263 -7.79 26.38 9.17
CA ARG A 263 -7.21 26.72 10.46
C ARG A 263 -5.68 26.64 10.49
N LEU A 264 -5.09 25.82 9.61
CA LEU A 264 -3.65 25.58 9.56
C LEU A 264 -2.91 26.48 8.56
N LEU A 265 -3.62 27.20 7.69
CA LEU A 265 -3.05 28.15 6.70
C LEU A 265 -3.33 29.59 7.02
#